data_db51399035fa4b38d4df49b3703efab1
#
_entry.id   db51399035fa4b38d4df49b3703efab1
#
_cell.length_a   1.000
_cell.length_b   1.000
_cell.length_c   1.000
_cell.angle_alpha   90.00
_cell.angle_beta   90.00
_cell.angle_gamma   90.00
#
_symmetry.space_group_name_H-M   'P 1'
#
loop_
_entity.id
_entity.type
_entity.pdbx_description
1 polymer ?
#
loop_
_entity_poly.entity_id
_entity_poly.type
_entity_poly.pdbx_seq_one_letter_code
_entity_poly.pdbx_strand_id
1 'polypeptide(L)'
;MSKEQIGGIQMGFKEGFFWGGATAANQYEGGYLSGGKGLAIQDVITGGDGRNNIPRRMALKLADGSTKFIDRRGTEVPDGAVPYVDENTYYPSHVATDFYHHYKEDIALFAEMGFKSFR
;
A
#
# COMPACT_ATOMS: atom_id res chain seq x y z
N MET A 1 -8.30 35.99 -17.56
CA MET A 1 -8.28 36.45 -16.17
C MET A 1 -7.02 37.25 -15.95
N SER A 2 -7.14 38.53 -15.63
CA SER A 2 -6.00 39.40 -15.34
C SER A 2 -5.34 38.98 -14.02
N LYS A 3 -4.01 38.77 -14.05
CA LYS A 3 -3.19 38.54 -12.86
C LYS A 3 -3.10 39.86 -12.10
N GLU A 4 -3.80 39.99 -11.00
CA GLU A 4 -3.55 41.09 -10.06
C GLU A 4 -2.22 40.84 -9.34
N GLN A 5 -1.22 41.64 -9.68
CA GLN A 5 0.04 41.74 -8.91
C GLN A 5 -0.21 42.58 -7.68
N ILE A 6 -0.30 42.00 -6.52
CA ILE A 6 -0.23 42.69 -5.25
C ILE A 6 1.20 42.55 -4.74
N GLY A 7 1.96 43.67 -4.81
CA GLY A 7 3.22 43.80 -4.12
C GLY A 7 4.40 42.91 -4.58
N GLY A 8 4.46 42.52 -5.86
CA GLY A 8 5.62 41.77 -6.40
C GLY A 8 5.73 40.30 -5.95
N ILE A 9 4.81 39.80 -5.15
CA ILE A 9 4.76 38.38 -4.74
C ILE A 9 3.92 37.61 -5.74
N GLN A 10 4.51 36.68 -6.47
CA GLN A 10 3.79 35.76 -7.33
C GLN A 10 3.01 34.78 -6.44
N MET A 11 1.70 34.97 -6.33
CA MET A 11 0.82 34.04 -5.62
C MET A 11 0.46 32.89 -6.56
N GLY A 12 0.87 31.69 -6.21
CA GLY A 12 0.53 30.46 -6.95
C GLY A 12 1.75 29.66 -7.40
N PHE A 13 1.46 28.54 -8.05
CA PHE A 13 2.49 27.64 -8.56
C PHE A 13 3.05 28.16 -9.87
N LYS A 14 4.31 27.83 -10.13
CA LYS A 14 5.00 28.17 -11.37
C LYS A 14 4.27 27.60 -12.57
N GLU A 15 4.27 28.34 -13.69
CA GLU A 15 3.73 27.82 -14.96
C GLU A 15 4.44 26.51 -15.34
N GLY A 16 3.67 25.51 -15.80
CA GLY A 16 4.20 24.18 -16.10
C GLY A 16 4.44 23.29 -14.88
N PHE A 17 3.98 23.68 -13.69
CA PHE A 17 4.06 22.82 -12.50
C PHE A 17 3.29 21.51 -12.71
N PHE A 18 3.95 20.37 -12.42
CA PHE A 18 3.36 19.05 -12.57
C PHE A 18 2.50 18.68 -11.37
N TRP A 19 1.21 18.81 -11.55
CA TRP A 19 0.22 18.29 -10.60
C TRP A 19 0.04 16.80 -10.79
N GLY A 20 -0.06 16.06 -9.69
CA GLY A 20 -0.22 14.62 -9.76
C GLY A 20 -0.43 13.97 -8.41
N GLY A 21 -0.19 12.69 -8.35
CA GLY A 21 -0.36 11.87 -7.14
C GLY A 21 0.76 10.89 -6.94
N ALA A 22 0.76 10.30 -5.74
CA ALA A 22 1.66 9.24 -5.37
C ALA A 22 0.92 8.17 -4.56
N THR A 23 1.32 6.92 -4.74
CA THR A 23 0.81 5.78 -3.99
C THR A 23 1.96 4.95 -3.42
N ALA A 24 1.62 4.02 -2.53
CA ALA A 24 2.55 3.00 -2.06
C ALA A 24 2.16 1.64 -2.65
N ALA A 25 3.12 0.89 -3.17
CA ALA A 25 2.92 -0.39 -3.84
C ALA A 25 2.03 -1.35 -3.05
N ASN A 26 2.32 -1.56 -1.78
CA ASN A 26 1.58 -2.46 -0.90
C ASN A 26 0.15 -2.03 -0.58
N GLN A 27 -0.22 -0.79 -0.88
CA GLN A 27 -1.57 -0.26 -0.68
C GLN A 27 -2.36 -0.19 -1.97
N TYR A 28 -1.71 -0.39 -3.12
CA TYR A 28 -2.28 -0.07 -4.41
C TYR A 28 -2.14 -1.19 -5.45
N GLU A 29 -0.97 -1.82 -5.56
CA GLU A 29 -0.68 -2.73 -6.66
C GLU A 29 -1.52 -3.99 -6.69
N GLY A 30 -1.67 -4.70 -5.58
CA GLY A 30 -2.18 -6.07 -5.60
C GLY A 30 -1.19 -7.03 -6.25
N GLY A 31 -1.70 -8.13 -6.83
CA GLY A 31 -0.88 -9.08 -7.59
C GLY A 31 0.32 -9.64 -6.82
N TYR A 32 0.20 -9.84 -5.50
CA TYR A 32 1.30 -10.04 -4.55
C TYR A 32 2.25 -11.22 -4.86
N LEU A 33 1.83 -12.19 -5.67
CA LEU A 33 2.69 -13.29 -6.16
C LEU A 33 2.91 -13.25 -7.68
N SER A 34 2.37 -12.24 -8.36
CA SER A 34 2.45 -12.15 -9.81
C SER A 34 3.88 -11.88 -10.29
N GLY A 35 4.21 -12.39 -11.47
CA GLY A 35 5.54 -12.17 -12.08
C GLY A 35 6.71 -12.77 -11.31
N GLY A 36 6.47 -13.75 -10.42
CA GLY A 36 7.53 -14.36 -9.61
C GLY A 36 7.98 -13.54 -8.41
N LYS A 37 7.19 -12.54 -8.01
CA LYS A 37 7.45 -11.72 -6.82
C LYS A 37 7.47 -12.60 -5.56
N GLY A 38 8.50 -12.44 -4.71
CA GLY A 38 8.52 -13.00 -3.37
C GLY A 38 7.66 -12.18 -2.39
N LEU A 39 7.38 -12.77 -1.23
CA LEU A 39 6.61 -12.10 -0.17
C LEU A 39 7.34 -10.87 0.39
N ALA A 40 6.66 -9.75 0.43
CA ALA A 40 7.08 -8.58 1.19
C ALA A 40 6.49 -8.64 2.61
N ILE A 41 7.05 -7.85 3.53
CA ILE A 41 6.57 -7.80 4.92
C ILE A 41 5.06 -7.47 5.00
N GLN A 42 4.55 -6.64 4.10
CA GLN A 42 3.14 -6.27 4.09
C GLN A 42 2.23 -7.43 3.65
N ASP A 43 2.76 -8.37 2.87
CA ASP A 43 1.99 -9.51 2.36
C ASP A 43 1.70 -10.55 3.47
N VAL A 44 2.39 -10.47 4.60
CA VAL A 44 2.19 -11.33 5.77
C VAL A 44 1.50 -10.60 6.94
N ILE A 45 1.05 -9.37 6.74
CA ILE A 45 0.32 -8.59 7.75
C ILE A 45 -1.19 -8.62 7.45
N THR A 46 -1.97 -9.14 8.40
CA THR A 46 -3.44 -9.25 8.28
C THR A 46 -4.13 -7.88 8.27
N GLY A 47 -5.38 -7.85 7.83
CA GLY A 47 -6.19 -6.64 7.78
C GLY A 47 -6.54 -6.06 9.16
N GLY A 48 -6.71 -6.93 10.14
CA GLY A 48 -7.33 -6.55 11.41
C GLY A 48 -8.82 -6.25 11.24
N ASP A 49 -9.47 -5.86 12.32
CA ASP A 49 -10.85 -5.36 12.32
C ASP A 49 -11.03 -4.30 13.41
N GLY A 50 -11.03 -3.04 13.02
CA GLY A 50 -11.14 -1.92 13.94
C GLY A 50 -12.50 -1.85 14.65
N ARG A 51 -13.59 -2.41 14.08
CA ARG A 51 -14.91 -2.43 14.69
C ARG A 51 -14.96 -3.39 15.88
N ASN A 52 -14.26 -4.51 15.77
CA ASN A 52 -14.17 -5.54 16.80
C ASN A 52 -12.87 -5.44 17.62
N ASN A 53 -12.13 -4.35 17.47
CA ASN A 53 -10.86 -4.11 18.15
C ASN A 53 -9.83 -5.23 17.93
N ILE A 54 -9.85 -5.84 16.74
CA ILE A 54 -8.87 -6.86 16.33
C ILE A 54 -7.68 -6.16 15.68
N PRO A 55 -6.48 -6.22 16.26
CA PRO A 55 -5.31 -5.58 15.69
C PRO A 55 -4.82 -6.30 14.42
N ARG A 56 -4.03 -5.59 13.62
CA ARG A 56 -3.30 -6.22 12.51
C ARG A 56 -2.20 -7.13 13.09
N ARG A 57 -2.12 -8.35 12.58
CA ARG A 57 -1.26 -9.41 13.07
C ARG A 57 -0.38 -9.99 11.98
N MET A 58 0.63 -10.74 12.40
CA MET A 58 1.48 -11.54 11.52
C MET A 58 1.37 -13.00 11.96
N ALA A 59 1.09 -13.90 11.00
CA ALA A 59 1.14 -15.34 11.24
C ALA A 59 2.59 -15.83 11.16
N LEU A 60 3.01 -16.56 12.18
CA LEU A 60 4.35 -17.13 12.28
C LEU A 60 4.29 -18.64 12.41
N LYS A 61 5.18 -19.31 11.68
CA LYS A 61 5.55 -20.69 11.90
C LYS A 61 6.80 -20.72 12.77
N LEU A 62 6.73 -21.34 13.93
CA LEU A 62 7.82 -21.42 14.90
C LEU A 62 8.82 -22.53 14.54
N ALA A 63 9.98 -22.52 15.18
CA ALA A 63 11.03 -23.52 14.96
C ALA A 63 10.59 -24.96 15.25
N ASP A 64 9.64 -25.16 16.17
CA ASP A 64 9.05 -26.45 16.50
C ASP A 64 7.92 -26.91 15.53
N GLY A 65 7.64 -26.08 14.50
CA GLY A 65 6.60 -26.33 13.52
C GLY A 65 5.18 -25.88 13.92
N SER A 66 4.99 -25.42 15.16
CA SER A 66 3.71 -24.83 15.59
C SER A 66 3.50 -23.44 14.96
N THR A 67 2.27 -22.96 15.01
CA THR A 67 1.91 -21.65 14.44
C THR A 67 1.29 -20.74 15.48
N LYS A 68 1.55 -19.44 15.36
CA LYS A 68 0.88 -18.43 16.17
C LYS A 68 0.75 -17.11 15.43
N PHE A 69 -0.20 -16.28 15.87
CA PHE A 69 -0.30 -14.89 15.47
C PHE A 69 0.37 -14.00 16.51
N ILE A 70 1.14 -13.03 16.04
CA ILE A 70 1.66 -11.95 16.88
C ILE A 70 1.11 -10.61 16.42
N ASP A 71 0.96 -9.66 17.34
CA ASP A 71 0.56 -8.31 16.98
C ASP A 71 1.69 -7.61 16.21
N ARG A 72 1.32 -6.82 15.19
CA ARG A 72 2.29 -6.11 14.34
C ARG A 72 3.18 -5.16 15.14
N ARG A 73 2.68 -4.59 16.22
CA ARG A 73 3.38 -3.60 17.03
C ARG A 73 3.74 -4.16 18.38
N GLY A 74 4.99 -3.95 18.78
CA GLY A 74 5.44 -4.22 20.14
C GLY A 74 5.65 -5.69 20.52
N THR A 75 5.55 -6.62 19.56
CA THR A 75 5.83 -8.04 19.80
C THR A 75 7.12 -8.45 19.10
N GLU A 76 8.03 -8.99 19.86
CA GLU A 76 9.28 -9.55 19.34
C GLU A 76 9.02 -10.83 18.57
N VAL A 77 9.67 -10.97 17.40
CA VAL A 77 9.57 -12.20 16.59
C VAL A 77 10.48 -13.24 17.24
N PRO A 78 9.96 -14.42 17.62
CA PRO A 78 10.79 -15.47 18.22
C PRO A 78 11.90 -15.94 17.28
N ASP A 79 13.04 -16.32 17.84
CA ASP A 79 14.17 -16.86 17.09
C ASP A 79 13.74 -18.07 16.25
N GLY A 80 14.17 -18.10 15.00
CA GLY A 80 13.84 -19.16 14.05
C GLY A 80 12.39 -19.19 13.56
N ALA A 81 11.55 -18.21 13.95
CA ALA A 81 10.19 -18.09 13.44
C ALA A 81 10.19 -17.47 12.03
N VAL A 82 9.32 -18.00 11.17
CA VAL A 82 9.17 -17.56 9.78
C VAL A 82 7.75 -17.08 9.55
N PRO A 83 7.56 -15.86 9.02
CA PRO A 83 6.24 -15.39 8.60
C PRO A 83 5.68 -16.26 7.46
N TYR A 84 4.38 -16.51 7.50
CA TYR A 84 3.69 -17.21 6.41
C TYR A 84 2.30 -16.61 6.15
N VAL A 85 1.73 -16.95 5.01
CA VAL A 85 0.35 -16.58 4.66
C VAL A 85 -0.60 -17.69 5.13
N ASP A 86 -1.47 -17.34 6.08
CA ASP A 86 -2.55 -18.22 6.53
C ASP A 86 -3.75 -18.08 5.58
N GLU A 87 -4.16 -19.19 4.96
CA GLU A 87 -5.20 -19.22 3.91
C GLU A 87 -6.58 -18.79 4.41
N ASN A 88 -6.84 -18.86 5.71
CA ASN A 88 -8.11 -18.48 6.32
C ASN A 88 -8.16 -17.02 6.78
N THR A 89 -7.14 -16.25 6.46
CA THR A 89 -6.98 -14.88 6.94
C THR A 89 -6.95 -13.87 5.79
N TYR A 90 -7.56 -12.71 6.00
CA TYR A 90 -7.57 -11.63 5.03
C TYR A 90 -6.30 -10.77 5.11
N TYR A 91 -5.66 -10.58 3.96
CA TYR A 91 -4.46 -9.74 3.79
C TYR A 91 -4.76 -8.61 2.79
N PRO A 92 -4.86 -7.36 3.24
CA PRO A 92 -5.25 -6.24 2.36
C PRO A 92 -4.33 -6.01 1.17
N SER A 93 -3.03 -6.25 1.32
CA SER A 93 -2.04 -6.02 0.25
C SER A 93 -2.13 -7.02 -0.91
N HIS A 94 -2.76 -8.19 -0.72
CA HIS A 94 -2.81 -9.22 -1.75
C HIS A 94 -3.59 -8.79 -2.98
N VAL A 95 -4.65 -8.02 -2.78
CA VAL A 95 -5.47 -7.44 -3.86
C VAL A 95 -5.31 -5.93 -3.91
N ALA A 96 -5.34 -5.26 -2.76
CA ALA A 96 -5.31 -3.81 -2.64
C ALA A 96 -6.39 -3.16 -3.54
N THR A 97 -6.01 -2.22 -4.42
CA THR A 97 -6.89 -1.71 -5.49
C THR A 97 -6.67 -2.42 -6.83
N ASP A 98 -5.81 -3.44 -6.82
CA ASP A 98 -5.50 -4.27 -7.99
C ASP A 98 -4.96 -3.50 -9.20
N PHE A 99 -4.15 -2.48 -8.93
CA PHE A 99 -3.51 -1.68 -9.97
C PHE A 99 -2.65 -2.53 -10.92
N TYR A 100 -2.07 -3.61 -10.44
CA TYR A 100 -1.29 -4.53 -11.25
C TYR A 100 -2.07 -5.02 -12.50
N HIS A 101 -3.35 -5.30 -12.36
CA HIS A 101 -4.21 -5.75 -13.47
C HIS A 101 -4.94 -4.61 -14.16
N HIS A 102 -5.12 -3.44 -13.52
CA HIS A 102 -5.94 -2.32 -14.00
C HIS A 102 -5.14 -1.05 -14.35
N TYR A 103 -3.80 -1.09 -14.30
CA TYR A 103 -2.96 0.11 -14.45
C TYR A 103 -3.21 0.93 -15.71
N LYS A 104 -3.59 0.29 -16.82
CA LYS A 104 -3.88 1.02 -18.08
C LYS A 104 -5.12 1.88 -17.96
N GLU A 105 -6.18 1.33 -17.37
CA GLU A 105 -7.44 2.04 -17.14
C GLU A 105 -7.25 3.14 -16.10
N ASP A 106 -6.57 2.83 -15.00
CA ASP A 106 -6.33 3.78 -13.91
C ASP A 106 -5.46 4.96 -14.37
N ILE A 107 -4.43 4.71 -15.18
CA ILE A 107 -3.59 5.78 -15.76
C ILE A 107 -4.42 6.66 -16.72
N ALA A 108 -5.32 6.08 -17.50
CA ALA A 108 -6.22 6.85 -18.37
C ALA A 108 -7.15 7.76 -17.54
N LEU A 109 -7.69 7.25 -16.43
CA LEU A 109 -8.50 8.04 -15.51
C LEU A 109 -7.70 9.18 -14.86
N PHE A 110 -6.44 8.93 -14.46
CA PHE A 110 -5.57 9.99 -13.94
C PHE A 110 -5.31 11.08 -14.99
N ALA A 111 -5.14 10.70 -16.24
CA ALA A 111 -4.99 11.66 -17.34
C ALA A 111 -6.25 12.52 -17.55
N GLU A 112 -7.44 11.91 -17.47
CA GLU A 112 -8.72 12.64 -17.50
C GLU A 112 -8.86 13.61 -16.33
N MET A 113 -8.39 13.24 -15.13
CA MET A 113 -8.35 14.12 -13.96
C MET A 113 -7.33 15.27 -14.10
N GLY A 114 -6.53 15.28 -15.15
CA GLY A 114 -5.53 16.30 -15.41
C GLY A 114 -4.18 16.06 -14.75
N PHE A 115 -3.90 14.87 -14.23
CA PHE A 115 -2.58 14.53 -13.68
C PHE A 115 -1.50 14.66 -14.75
N LYS A 116 -0.37 15.25 -14.38
CA LYS A 116 0.84 15.38 -15.20
C LYS A 116 2.00 14.54 -14.68
N SER A 117 1.85 14.00 -13.47
CA SER A 117 2.83 13.09 -12.84
C SER A 117 2.11 12.09 -11.95
N PHE A 118 2.70 10.91 -11.83
CA PHE A 118 2.24 9.86 -10.92
C PHE A 118 3.43 8.98 -10.48
N ARG A 119 3.45 8.60 -9.22
CA ARG A 119 4.49 7.73 -8.64
C ARG A 119 3.87 6.55 -7.93
#